data_d8708723fcc0d1b2c77015f7ab79c79e
#
_entry.id   d8708723fcc0d1b2c77015f7ab79c79e
#
_cell.length_a   1.000
_cell.length_b   1.000
_cell.length_c   1.000
_cell.angle_alpha   90.00
_cell.angle_beta   90.00
_cell.angle_gamma   90.00
#
_symmetry.space_group_name_H-M   'P 1'
#
loop_
_entity.id
_entity.type
_entity.pdbx_description
1 polymer ?
#
loop_
_entity_poly.entity_id
_entity_poly.type
_entity_poly.pdbx_seq_one_letter_code
_entity_poly.pdbx_strand_id
1 'polypeptide(L)'
;MGSMDMLSDRVPLIFEESRPGRTGAEVDQGEPSETRALELLGAELCRDTIAGFPELSEPQVLRHYLRLSRLNYAQALNFYPLGSCTMKYNPVVNDEIANLPGFAELHPAVPPAMAQGALELMARLEGALAEITGMDAVSLHPAAGAQGELTGLLIVRAWDRRRGGKRRKVIIPDTAHGTNPASCTLAGFEVVVARTGAHGYLEAAEIRRLLDDQTAALMVTNPNTLGIFEAEISAIAEALHQAGALLYLDGANLNALLGVAKPGAMGADIVHVNLHKTFSTPHGGGGPGAGPVAVTRELERFLPLPRLVRRADGLWDFDRERPDSIGRLRAYHGNFGMLVRAYAYILALGGEGLEQIGRLAILNANYVRHGLEKNFPVAKRAPSTHECVLTHDLEERAGVSTLDLAKRLLDYGFHPPTIYFPLVVPGALMIEPTETEARETLDVFIAAMNQIYREALEEPEMVKQAPHTTPVARVDEVTAARRPILRWTPSPDSTTKE
;
A
#
# COMPACT_ATOMS: atom_id res chain seq x y z
N MET A 1 29.00 -17.70 -33.65
CA MET A 1 28.12 -16.60 -33.26
C MET A 1 27.23 -17.14 -32.14
N GLY A 2 27.68 -16.93 -30.89
CA GLY A 2 26.95 -17.42 -29.74
C GLY A 2 25.67 -16.64 -29.56
N SER A 3 24.57 -17.35 -29.34
CA SER A 3 23.35 -16.79 -28.83
C SER A 3 23.67 -16.11 -27.51
N MET A 4 23.55 -14.79 -27.43
CA MET A 4 23.55 -14.08 -26.16
C MET A 4 22.36 -14.58 -25.37
N ASP A 5 22.62 -15.45 -24.40
CA ASP A 5 21.68 -15.83 -23.36
C ASP A 5 21.53 -14.61 -22.44
N MET A 6 20.60 -13.72 -22.81
CA MET A 6 20.48 -12.38 -22.23
C MET A 6 19.84 -12.37 -20.84
N LEU A 7 19.59 -13.52 -20.21
CA LEU A 7 18.86 -13.63 -18.96
C LEU A 7 19.64 -14.29 -17.81
N SER A 8 20.83 -14.86 -18.07
CA SER A 8 21.60 -15.56 -17.02
C SER A 8 22.76 -14.75 -16.43
N ASP A 9 23.16 -13.64 -17.05
CA ASP A 9 24.33 -12.90 -16.60
C ASP A 9 23.92 -11.76 -15.64
N ARG A 10 24.63 -11.68 -14.52
CA ARG A 10 24.56 -10.58 -13.57
C ARG A 10 24.67 -9.24 -14.34
N VAL A 11 23.69 -8.35 -14.16
CA VAL A 11 23.81 -6.96 -14.65
C VAL A 11 24.91 -6.28 -13.84
N PRO A 12 25.99 -5.78 -14.51
CA PRO A 12 27.06 -5.07 -13.83
C PRO A 12 26.51 -3.83 -13.10
N LEU A 13 27.15 -3.45 -12.00
CA LEU A 13 26.83 -2.18 -11.36
C LEU A 13 27.22 -1.03 -12.29
N ILE A 14 26.49 0.07 -12.20
CA ILE A 14 26.75 1.28 -13.00
C ILE A 14 28.19 1.78 -12.83
N PHE A 15 28.79 1.59 -11.66
CA PHE A 15 30.18 1.90 -11.35
C PHE A 15 31.20 1.00 -12.08
N GLU A 16 30.82 -0.26 -12.34
CA GLU A 16 31.66 -1.23 -13.07
C GLU A 16 31.67 -0.94 -14.59
N GLU A 17 30.59 -0.32 -15.09
CA GLU A 17 30.49 0.09 -16.50
C GLU A 17 31.14 1.46 -16.77
N SER A 18 31.53 2.23 -15.76
CA SER A 18 32.16 3.55 -15.88
C SER A 18 33.48 3.49 -16.62
N ARG A 19 33.73 4.48 -17.46
CA ARG A 19 35.02 4.68 -18.13
C ARG A 19 35.34 6.17 -18.17
N PRO A 20 36.59 6.58 -17.84
CA PRO A 20 36.99 7.98 -17.84
C PRO A 20 36.72 8.69 -19.19
N GLY A 21 36.23 9.90 -19.11
CA GLY A 21 35.96 10.77 -20.27
C GLY A 21 34.64 10.48 -20.99
N ARG A 22 33.78 9.56 -20.48
CA ARG A 22 32.45 9.40 -21.03
C ARG A 22 31.49 10.40 -20.40
N THR A 23 30.74 11.11 -21.25
CA THR A 23 29.77 12.10 -20.84
C THR A 23 28.37 11.67 -21.26
N GLY A 24 27.37 12.01 -20.43
CA GLY A 24 25.94 11.88 -20.74
C GLY A 24 25.42 13.09 -21.51
N ALA A 25 24.15 13.39 -21.37
CA ALA A 25 23.51 14.59 -21.86
C ALA A 25 24.04 15.82 -21.08
N GLU A 26 24.43 16.86 -21.78
CA GLU A 26 24.69 18.15 -21.17
C GLU A 26 23.35 18.81 -20.86
N VAL A 27 23.14 19.16 -19.60
CA VAL A 27 22.03 19.98 -19.18
C VAL A 27 22.50 21.40 -19.07
N ASP A 28 21.82 22.32 -19.74
CA ASP A 28 22.06 23.74 -19.55
C ASP A 28 21.84 24.09 -18.08
N GLN A 29 22.93 24.40 -17.40
CA GLN A 29 22.90 24.58 -15.95
C GLN A 29 22.31 25.93 -15.52
N GLY A 30 22.04 26.84 -16.45
CA GLY A 30 21.57 28.19 -16.14
C GLY A 30 22.48 28.92 -15.14
N GLU A 31 22.02 30.04 -14.61
CA GLU A 31 22.62 30.69 -13.44
C GLU A 31 22.06 30.04 -12.14
N PRO A 32 22.87 29.83 -11.11
CA PRO A 32 24.18 30.38 -10.89
C PRO A 32 25.32 29.54 -11.49
N SER A 33 26.27 30.24 -12.10
CA SER A 33 27.53 29.67 -12.57
C SER A 33 28.34 29.06 -11.40
N GLU A 34 29.31 28.19 -11.71
CA GLU A 34 30.23 27.62 -10.72
C GLU A 34 30.89 28.72 -9.87
N THR A 35 31.30 29.83 -10.51
CA THR A 35 31.88 31.01 -9.85
C THR A 35 30.94 31.57 -8.78
N ARG A 36 29.63 31.68 -9.07
CA ARG A 36 28.66 32.20 -8.12
C ARG A 36 28.39 31.23 -6.99
N ALA A 37 28.40 29.92 -7.23
CA ALA A 37 28.30 28.92 -6.17
C ALA A 37 29.47 29.01 -5.17
N LEU A 38 30.70 29.15 -5.67
CA LEU A 38 31.92 29.36 -4.87
C LEU A 38 31.83 30.66 -4.05
N GLU A 39 31.35 31.76 -4.65
CA GLU A 39 31.18 33.06 -3.98
C GLU A 39 30.16 32.96 -2.84
N LEU A 40 29.08 32.23 -3.03
CA LEU A 40 27.99 32.10 -2.04
C LEU A 40 28.29 31.12 -0.91
N LEU A 41 28.97 30.02 -1.23
CA LEU A 41 29.19 28.91 -0.28
C LEU A 41 30.58 28.96 0.36
N GLY A 42 31.58 29.56 -0.29
CA GLY A 42 32.98 29.48 0.08
C GLY A 42 33.65 28.19 -0.40
N ALA A 43 34.94 28.24 -0.71
CA ALA A 43 35.70 27.11 -1.26
C ALA A 43 35.69 25.89 -0.29
N GLU A 44 35.65 26.13 1.01
CA GLU A 44 35.63 25.07 2.05
C GLU A 44 34.37 24.22 2.05
N LEU A 45 33.25 24.73 1.52
CA LEU A 45 31.97 23.99 1.42
C LEU A 45 31.76 23.37 0.04
N CYS A 46 32.62 23.72 -0.93
CA CYS A 46 32.59 23.17 -2.27
C CYS A 46 33.59 22.02 -2.41
N ARG A 47 33.20 21.00 -3.14
CA ARG A 47 34.11 19.91 -3.53
C ARG A 47 34.48 20.06 -5.01
N ASP A 48 35.75 19.85 -5.34
CA ASP A 48 36.24 19.93 -6.72
C ASP A 48 35.74 18.74 -7.57
N THR A 49 35.61 17.55 -6.92
CA THR A 49 35.21 16.33 -7.62
C THR A 49 34.34 15.44 -6.70
N ILE A 50 33.49 14.63 -7.30
CA ILE A 50 32.77 13.56 -6.60
C ILE A 50 33.53 12.27 -6.86
N ALA A 51 34.32 11.83 -5.88
CA ALA A 51 35.11 10.60 -6.02
C ALA A 51 34.20 9.38 -6.30
N GLY A 52 34.54 8.63 -7.34
CA GLY A 52 33.80 7.42 -7.71
C GLY A 52 32.46 7.67 -8.41
N PHE A 53 32.17 8.92 -8.81
CA PHE A 53 31.01 9.20 -9.66
C PHE A 53 31.18 8.54 -11.03
N PRO A 54 30.18 7.75 -11.50
CA PRO A 54 30.34 6.98 -12.72
C PRO A 54 30.22 7.86 -13.97
N GLU A 55 31.14 7.66 -14.90
CA GLU A 55 31.20 8.35 -16.20
C GLU A 55 30.64 7.40 -17.28
N LEU A 56 29.47 7.71 -17.83
CA LEU A 56 28.74 6.90 -18.81
C LEU A 56 28.06 7.80 -19.84
N SER A 57 27.83 7.24 -21.02
CA SER A 57 26.96 7.89 -22.00
C SER A 57 25.48 7.67 -21.67
N GLU A 58 24.60 8.57 -22.13
CA GLU A 58 23.15 8.45 -21.97
C GLU A 58 22.60 7.06 -22.38
N PRO A 59 22.97 6.48 -23.56
CA PRO A 59 22.50 5.15 -23.93
C PRO A 59 22.91 4.04 -22.95
N GLN A 60 24.08 4.17 -22.30
CA GLN A 60 24.55 3.19 -21.31
C GLN A 60 23.72 3.28 -20.03
N VAL A 61 23.45 4.49 -19.55
CA VAL A 61 22.60 4.73 -18.39
C VAL A 61 21.18 4.18 -18.62
N LEU A 62 20.57 4.52 -19.77
CA LEU A 62 19.24 4.05 -20.14
C LEU A 62 19.19 2.51 -20.19
N ARG A 63 20.14 1.89 -20.88
CA ARG A 63 20.20 0.42 -21.01
C ARG A 63 20.42 -0.27 -19.68
N HIS A 64 21.25 0.29 -18.80
CA HIS A 64 21.51 -0.24 -17.46
C HIS A 64 20.19 -0.32 -16.67
N TYR A 65 19.46 0.79 -16.55
CA TYR A 65 18.20 0.82 -15.80
C TYR A 65 17.08 0.01 -16.47
N LEU A 66 17.03 -0.07 -17.79
CA LEU A 66 16.07 -0.95 -18.49
C LEU A 66 16.35 -2.44 -18.23
N ARG A 67 17.62 -2.84 -18.14
CA ARG A 67 17.98 -4.21 -17.75
C ARG A 67 17.53 -4.52 -16.32
N LEU A 68 17.84 -3.61 -15.37
CA LEU A 68 17.42 -3.75 -13.99
C LEU A 68 15.88 -3.82 -13.83
N SER A 69 15.16 -2.98 -14.57
CA SER A 69 13.69 -2.96 -14.51
C SER A 69 13.04 -4.30 -14.93
N ARG A 70 13.69 -5.01 -15.87
CA ARG A 70 13.22 -6.34 -16.33
C ARG A 70 13.45 -7.46 -15.32
N LEU A 71 14.29 -7.24 -14.31
CA LEU A 71 14.52 -8.20 -13.23
C LEU A 71 13.51 -8.06 -12.09
N ASN A 72 12.63 -7.06 -12.15
CA ASN A 72 11.60 -6.82 -11.14
C ASN A 72 10.24 -7.34 -11.60
N TYR A 73 9.45 -7.81 -10.66
CA TYR A 73 8.04 -8.06 -10.88
C TYR A 73 7.27 -6.76 -10.97
N ALA A 74 6.30 -6.70 -11.89
CA ALA A 74 5.36 -5.61 -12.02
C ALA A 74 3.99 -6.16 -12.38
N GLN A 75 2.93 -5.62 -11.79
CA GLN A 75 1.55 -6.02 -12.09
C GLN A 75 1.14 -5.78 -13.56
N ALA A 76 1.88 -4.92 -14.27
CA ALA A 76 1.69 -4.71 -15.69
C ALA A 76 2.29 -5.83 -16.58
N LEU A 77 3.14 -6.68 -16.02
CA LEU A 77 3.81 -7.77 -16.72
C LEU A 77 3.29 -9.14 -16.30
N ASN A 78 3.03 -9.32 -15.01
CA ASN A 78 2.71 -10.62 -14.44
C ASN A 78 1.71 -10.50 -13.29
N PHE A 79 1.04 -11.61 -13.00
CA PHE A 79 0.20 -11.75 -11.82
C PHE A 79 0.98 -11.50 -10.52
N TYR A 80 0.41 -10.67 -9.66
CA TYR A 80 1.04 -10.24 -8.41
C TYR A 80 0.11 -10.55 -7.22
N PRO A 81 0.13 -11.79 -6.67
CA PRO A 81 -0.86 -12.29 -5.71
C PRO A 81 -0.64 -11.82 -4.27
N LEU A 82 0.04 -10.70 -4.05
CA LEU A 82 0.44 -10.22 -2.72
C LEU A 82 -0.79 -9.81 -1.90
N GLY A 83 -1.16 -10.62 -0.91
CA GLY A 83 -2.26 -10.33 -0.01
C GLY A 83 -2.05 -9.10 0.86
N SER A 84 -3.15 -8.46 1.25
CA SER A 84 -3.18 -7.19 2.01
C SER A 84 -2.65 -5.96 1.27
N CYS A 85 -2.26 -6.08 -0.01
CA CYS A 85 -1.68 -4.99 -0.80
C CYS A 85 -2.49 -4.61 -2.04
N THR A 86 -3.45 -5.40 -2.47
CA THR A 86 -4.30 -5.18 -3.66
C THR A 86 -3.49 -4.73 -4.88
N MET A 87 -2.59 -5.60 -5.34
CA MET A 87 -1.66 -5.31 -6.45
C MET A 87 -2.35 -5.50 -7.81
N LYS A 88 -3.45 -4.81 -8.04
CA LYS A 88 -4.20 -4.89 -9.29
C LYS A 88 -3.62 -4.02 -10.40
N TYR A 89 -3.93 -4.34 -11.63
CA TYR A 89 -3.52 -3.59 -12.81
C TYR A 89 -3.94 -2.11 -12.72
N ASN A 90 -3.01 -1.21 -13.06
CA ASN A 90 -3.29 0.22 -13.14
C ASN A 90 -3.60 0.60 -14.60
N PRO A 91 -4.81 1.05 -14.93
CA PRO A 91 -5.17 1.39 -16.31
C PRO A 91 -4.28 2.49 -16.88
N VAL A 92 -3.75 2.26 -18.10
CA VAL A 92 -2.85 3.21 -18.80
C VAL A 92 -3.50 4.58 -18.98
N VAL A 93 -4.79 4.61 -19.28
CA VAL A 93 -5.54 5.86 -19.46
C VAL A 93 -5.51 6.75 -18.21
N ASN A 94 -5.42 6.18 -17.01
CA ASN A 94 -5.32 6.96 -15.78
C ASN A 94 -3.98 7.70 -15.69
N ASP A 95 -2.90 7.07 -16.18
CA ASP A 95 -1.57 7.70 -16.26
C ASP A 95 -1.55 8.78 -17.33
N GLU A 96 -2.15 8.54 -18.50
CA GLU A 96 -2.27 9.54 -19.58
C GLU A 96 -3.02 10.79 -19.08
N ILE A 97 -4.15 10.61 -18.38
CA ILE A 97 -4.92 11.72 -17.83
C ILE A 97 -4.11 12.48 -16.77
N ALA A 98 -3.41 11.77 -15.87
CA ALA A 98 -2.63 12.41 -14.81
C ALA A 98 -1.44 13.20 -15.36
N ASN A 99 -0.93 12.85 -16.54
CA ASN A 99 0.16 13.53 -17.24
C ASN A 99 -0.28 14.65 -18.17
N LEU A 100 -1.58 14.96 -18.26
CA LEU A 100 -2.03 16.15 -19.00
C LEU A 100 -1.38 17.41 -18.41
N PRO A 101 -0.86 18.32 -19.25
CA PRO A 101 -0.14 19.52 -18.78
C PRO A 101 -0.91 20.35 -17.75
N GLY A 102 -2.24 20.47 -17.93
CA GLY A 102 -3.10 21.17 -16.98
C GLY A 102 -3.15 20.58 -15.57
N PHE A 103 -2.69 19.33 -15.37
CA PHE A 103 -2.55 18.69 -14.08
C PHE A 103 -1.08 18.54 -13.67
N ALA A 104 -0.23 18.05 -14.57
CA ALA A 104 1.16 17.69 -14.25
C ALA A 104 2.05 18.92 -14.05
N GLU A 105 1.81 20.03 -14.79
CA GLU A 105 2.63 21.23 -14.73
C GLU A 105 2.11 22.29 -13.74
N LEU A 106 1.01 22.00 -13.03
CA LEU A 106 0.44 22.91 -12.06
C LEU A 106 1.21 22.86 -10.73
N HIS A 107 1.90 23.95 -10.39
CA HIS A 107 2.57 24.05 -9.10
C HIS A 107 1.56 24.19 -7.94
N PRO A 108 1.69 23.44 -6.83
CA PRO A 108 0.69 23.43 -5.75
C PRO A 108 0.59 24.74 -4.96
N ALA A 109 1.52 25.68 -5.14
CA ALA A 109 1.49 26.99 -4.49
C ALA A 109 0.90 28.10 -5.37
N VAL A 110 0.37 27.78 -6.57
CA VAL A 110 -0.34 28.79 -7.37
C VAL A 110 -1.59 29.30 -6.65
N PRO A 111 -2.00 30.55 -6.86
CA PRO A 111 -3.24 31.08 -6.29
C PRO A 111 -4.46 30.21 -6.67
N PRO A 112 -5.41 29.94 -5.78
CA PRO A 112 -6.60 29.13 -6.06
C PRO A 112 -7.35 29.56 -7.32
N ALA A 113 -7.41 30.85 -7.63
CA ALA A 113 -8.05 31.37 -8.83
C ALA A 113 -7.45 30.82 -10.15
N MET A 114 -6.20 30.41 -10.15
CA MET A 114 -5.50 29.82 -11.31
C MET A 114 -5.59 28.28 -11.35
N ALA A 115 -6.11 27.65 -10.29
CA ALA A 115 -6.15 26.19 -10.13
C ALA A 115 -7.58 25.63 -10.06
N GLN A 116 -8.58 26.36 -10.57
CA GLN A 116 -10.00 26.01 -10.36
C GLN A 116 -10.35 24.60 -10.83
N GLY A 117 -9.85 24.15 -11.98
CA GLY A 117 -10.10 22.79 -12.48
C GLY A 117 -9.51 21.70 -11.58
N ALA A 118 -8.32 21.92 -11.04
CA ALA A 118 -7.70 20.99 -10.09
C ALA A 118 -8.47 20.96 -8.76
N LEU A 119 -8.89 22.09 -8.25
CA LEU A 119 -9.67 22.18 -7.01
C LEU A 119 -11.07 21.55 -7.18
N GLU A 120 -11.71 21.75 -8.35
CA GLU A 120 -12.99 21.10 -8.66
C GLU A 120 -12.83 19.57 -8.73
N LEU A 121 -11.77 19.06 -9.36
CA LEU A 121 -11.47 17.62 -9.37
C LEU A 121 -11.34 17.09 -7.95
N MET A 122 -10.59 17.77 -7.08
CA MET A 122 -10.43 17.38 -5.68
C MET A 122 -11.78 17.35 -4.95
N ALA A 123 -12.61 18.39 -5.13
CA ALA A 123 -13.95 18.45 -4.51
C ALA A 123 -14.86 17.31 -4.98
N ARG A 124 -14.82 17.01 -6.27
CA ARG A 124 -15.60 15.90 -6.85
C ARG A 124 -15.11 14.55 -6.34
N LEU A 125 -13.80 14.37 -6.17
CA LEU A 125 -13.24 13.16 -5.57
C LEU A 125 -13.62 13.03 -4.09
N GLU A 126 -13.57 14.12 -3.30
CA GLU A 126 -14.07 14.10 -1.92
C GLU A 126 -15.54 13.65 -1.88
N GLY A 127 -16.39 14.20 -2.77
CA GLY A 127 -17.80 13.81 -2.88
C GLY A 127 -18.00 12.34 -3.28
N ALA A 128 -17.23 11.86 -4.26
CA ALA A 128 -17.29 10.46 -4.69
C ALA A 128 -16.88 9.49 -3.56
N LEU A 129 -15.81 9.80 -2.84
CA LEU A 129 -15.34 8.97 -1.71
C LEU A 129 -16.34 9.02 -0.53
N ALA A 130 -16.95 10.18 -0.27
CA ALA A 130 -18.02 10.30 0.73
C ALA A 130 -19.21 9.39 0.38
N GLU A 131 -19.67 9.41 -0.88
CA GLU A 131 -20.77 8.55 -1.35
C GLU A 131 -20.42 7.06 -1.27
N ILE A 132 -19.21 6.67 -1.74
CA ILE A 132 -18.73 5.27 -1.73
C ILE A 132 -18.63 4.75 -0.30
N THR A 133 -18.15 5.54 0.63
CA THR A 133 -17.97 5.13 2.03
C THR A 133 -19.23 5.32 2.89
N GLY A 134 -20.19 6.12 2.41
CA GLY A 134 -21.37 6.50 3.19
C GLY A 134 -21.05 7.47 4.33
N MET A 135 -19.98 8.28 4.17
CA MET A 135 -19.53 9.26 5.16
C MET A 135 -19.90 10.68 4.73
N ASP A 136 -19.84 11.63 5.66
CA ASP A 136 -20.31 13.02 5.40
C ASP A 136 -19.23 13.94 4.86
N ALA A 137 -17.96 13.73 5.22
CA ALA A 137 -16.85 14.60 4.83
C ALA A 137 -15.56 13.83 4.64
N VAL A 138 -14.73 14.26 3.69
CA VAL A 138 -13.46 13.60 3.33
C VAL A 138 -12.32 14.61 3.36
N SER A 139 -11.13 14.16 3.71
CA SER A 139 -9.86 14.88 3.51
C SER A 139 -8.93 14.05 2.64
N LEU A 140 -8.38 14.66 1.59
CA LEU A 140 -7.44 14.04 0.64
C LEU A 140 -5.97 14.21 1.05
N HIS A 141 -5.70 14.83 2.20
CA HIS A 141 -4.35 15.20 2.63
C HIS A 141 -3.40 14.05 2.92
N PRO A 142 -3.82 12.92 3.55
CA PRO A 142 -2.89 11.87 3.92
C PRO A 142 -2.21 11.24 2.70
N ALA A 143 -0.88 11.09 2.78
CA ALA A 143 -0.05 10.66 1.66
C ALA A 143 -0.05 9.13 1.44
N ALA A 144 -0.49 8.37 2.45
CA ALA A 144 -0.52 6.91 2.43
C ALA A 144 -1.53 6.38 3.44
N GLY A 145 -1.80 5.07 3.42
CA GLY A 145 -2.68 4.41 4.39
C GLY A 145 -2.25 4.65 5.83
N ALA A 146 -0.98 4.42 6.16
CA ALA A 146 -0.45 4.65 7.51
C ALA A 146 -0.61 6.10 7.99
N GLN A 147 -0.49 7.09 7.10
CA GLN A 147 -0.80 8.49 7.47
C GLN A 147 -2.31 8.71 7.61
N GLY A 148 -3.14 8.00 6.85
CA GLY A 148 -4.60 7.97 7.02
C GLY A 148 -4.97 7.39 8.38
N GLU A 149 -4.34 6.26 8.79
CA GLU A 149 -4.51 5.65 10.10
C GLU A 149 -4.21 6.66 11.22
N LEU A 150 -3.01 7.25 11.19
CA LEU A 150 -2.60 8.24 12.18
C LEU A 150 -3.54 9.45 12.19
N THR A 151 -3.95 9.94 11.01
CA THR A 151 -4.89 11.07 10.88
C THR A 151 -6.21 10.79 11.58
N GLY A 152 -6.81 9.62 11.34
CA GLY A 152 -8.05 9.24 12.00
C GLY A 152 -7.90 9.16 13.52
N LEU A 153 -6.79 8.59 14.00
CA LEU A 153 -6.51 8.53 15.45
C LEU A 153 -6.23 9.91 16.08
N LEU A 154 -5.61 10.83 15.34
CA LEU A 154 -5.49 12.23 15.78
C LEU A 154 -6.85 12.93 15.86
N ILE A 155 -7.78 12.61 14.95
CA ILE A 155 -9.16 13.08 15.00
C ILE A 155 -9.87 12.51 16.25
N VAL A 156 -9.73 11.20 16.55
CA VAL A 156 -10.23 10.59 17.80
C VAL A 156 -9.68 11.34 19.01
N ARG A 157 -8.38 11.67 19.02
CA ARG A 157 -7.75 12.40 20.11
C ARG A 157 -8.29 13.82 20.24
N ALA A 158 -8.49 14.56 19.15
CA ALA A 158 -9.05 15.90 19.15
C ALA A 158 -10.51 15.91 19.63
N TRP A 159 -11.29 14.94 19.17
CA TRP A 159 -12.67 14.73 19.61
C TRP A 159 -12.76 14.44 21.11
N ASP A 160 -11.93 13.54 21.64
CA ASP A 160 -11.89 13.22 23.07
C ASP A 160 -11.48 14.44 23.89
N ARG A 161 -10.43 15.20 23.48
CA ARG A 161 -9.99 16.43 24.15
C ARG A 161 -11.13 17.45 24.25
N ARG A 162 -11.89 17.62 23.21
CA ARG A 162 -13.06 18.52 23.17
C ARG A 162 -14.12 18.12 24.18
N ARG A 163 -14.20 16.85 24.53
CA ARG A 163 -15.16 16.25 25.49
C ARG A 163 -14.59 16.06 26.90
N GLY A 164 -13.39 16.55 27.18
CA GLY A 164 -12.77 16.51 28.50
C GLY A 164 -11.49 15.66 28.60
N GLY A 165 -11.07 14.98 27.53
CA GLY A 165 -9.74 14.37 27.37
C GLY A 165 -9.44 13.20 28.31
N LYS A 166 -10.41 12.34 28.62
CA LYS A 166 -10.26 11.27 29.62
C LYS A 166 -9.93 9.90 29.04
N ARG A 167 -10.18 9.68 27.73
CA ARG A 167 -10.07 8.37 27.12
C ARG A 167 -8.63 8.11 26.66
N ARG A 168 -8.11 6.92 26.97
CA ARG A 168 -6.71 6.58 26.73
C ARG A 168 -6.51 5.32 25.89
N LYS A 169 -7.56 4.49 25.74
CA LYS A 169 -7.46 3.18 25.13
C LYS A 169 -8.07 3.16 23.74
N VAL A 170 -7.41 2.44 22.83
CA VAL A 170 -7.98 2.00 21.56
C VAL A 170 -7.94 0.47 21.51
N ILE A 171 -9.08 -0.14 21.24
CA ILE A 171 -9.19 -1.59 21.06
C ILE A 171 -8.76 -1.92 19.63
N ILE A 172 -7.97 -2.99 19.45
CA ILE A 172 -7.48 -3.47 18.15
C ILE A 172 -7.60 -4.99 18.11
N PRO A 173 -8.10 -5.60 17.00
CA PRO A 173 -8.09 -7.05 16.83
C PRO A 173 -6.67 -7.64 16.82
N ASP A 174 -6.52 -8.88 17.27
CA ASP A 174 -5.27 -9.64 17.18
C ASP A 174 -4.89 -10.00 15.72
N THR A 175 -5.81 -9.84 14.79
CA THR A 175 -5.62 -9.96 13.34
C THR A 175 -5.18 -8.66 12.68
N ALA A 176 -5.12 -7.52 13.40
CA ALA A 176 -4.85 -6.22 12.81
C ALA A 176 -3.47 -6.14 12.14
N HIS A 177 -3.36 -5.30 11.11
CA HIS A 177 -2.07 -4.97 10.50
C HIS A 177 -1.16 -4.28 11.52
N GLY A 178 0.15 -4.55 11.48
CA GLY A 178 1.12 -4.03 12.45
C GLY A 178 1.21 -2.49 12.52
N THR A 179 0.76 -1.77 11.48
CA THR A 179 0.69 -0.31 11.49
C THR A 179 -0.42 0.25 12.37
N ASN A 180 -1.50 -0.51 12.61
CA ASN A 180 -2.61 -0.05 13.45
C ASN A 180 -2.16 0.20 14.91
N PRO A 181 -1.54 -0.76 15.63
CA PRO A 181 -1.03 -0.49 16.98
C PRO A 181 0.06 0.58 17.00
N ALA A 182 0.93 0.65 15.98
CA ALA A 182 1.94 1.69 15.87
C ALA A 182 1.31 3.10 15.75
N SER A 183 0.30 3.27 14.91
CA SER A 183 -0.45 4.52 14.75
C SER A 183 -1.17 4.92 16.05
N CYS A 184 -1.74 3.96 16.79
CA CYS A 184 -2.34 4.22 18.11
C CYS A 184 -1.32 4.77 19.11
N THR A 185 -0.15 4.14 19.19
CA THR A 185 0.93 4.57 20.07
C THR A 185 1.43 5.98 19.70
N LEU A 186 1.62 6.27 18.40
CA LEU A 186 2.00 7.60 17.91
C LEU A 186 0.95 8.67 18.25
N ALA A 187 -0.33 8.33 18.22
CA ALA A 187 -1.42 9.23 18.64
C ALA A 187 -1.55 9.34 20.16
N GLY A 188 -0.73 8.61 20.94
CA GLY A 188 -0.71 8.65 22.41
C GLY A 188 -1.80 7.80 23.06
N PHE A 189 -2.29 6.76 22.40
CA PHE A 189 -3.24 5.80 22.97
C PHE A 189 -2.55 4.51 23.44
N GLU A 190 -3.12 3.91 24.46
CA GLU A 190 -2.83 2.54 24.89
C GLU A 190 -3.59 1.55 24.02
N VAL A 191 -2.93 0.49 23.59
CA VAL A 191 -3.53 -0.56 22.77
C VAL A 191 -4.11 -1.66 23.67
N VAL A 192 -5.37 -1.98 23.46
CA VAL A 192 -6.05 -3.14 24.07
C VAL A 192 -6.38 -4.14 22.97
N VAL A 193 -5.85 -5.36 23.08
CA VAL A 193 -6.06 -6.40 22.04
C VAL A 193 -7.36 -7.13 22.29
N ALA A 194 -8.25 -7.14 21.29
CA ALA A 194 -9.42 -7.99 21.21
C ALA A 194 -9.10 -9.30 20.48
N ARG A 195 -9.55 -10.41 21.01
CA ARG A 195 -9.34 -11.72 20.41
C ARG A 195 -10.41 -12.03 19.37
N THR A 196 -9.95 -12.44 18.20
CA THR A 196 -10.82 -12.92 17.14
C THR A 196 -11.43 -14.26 17.51
N GLY A 197 -12.75 -14.42 17.27
CA GLY A 197 -13.48 -15.63 17.56
C GLY A 197 -13.10 -16.85 16.70
N ALA A 198 -13.68 -17.99 16.98
CA ALA A 198 -13.40 -19.24 16.27
C ALA A 198 -13.67 -19.15 14.76
N HIS A 199 -14.64 -18.33 14.37
CA HIS A 199 -15.03 -18.11 12.96
C HIS A 199 -14.09 -17.15 12.20
N GLY A 200 -13.16 -16.50 12.89
CA GLY A 200 -12.19 -15.60 12.27
C GLY A 200 -12.64 -14.14 12.17
N TYR A 201 -13.71 -13.74 12.88
CA TYR A 201 -14.14 -12.35 13.03
C TYR A 201 -14.34 -11.99 14.51
N LEU A 202 -14.46 -10.70 14.81
CA LEU A 202 -14.73 -10.20 16.15
C LEU A 202 -16.16 -10.49 16.57
N GLU A 203 -16.34 -10.90 17.82
CA GLU A 203 -17.63 -11.07 18.44
C GLU A 203 -17.98 -9.84 19.28
N ALA A 204 -19.20 -9.33 19.17
CA ALA A 204 -19.68 -8.18 19.95
C ALA A 204 -19.58 -8.41 21.47
N ALA A 205 -19.69 -9.66 21.92
CA ALA A 205 -19.50 -10.04 23.32
C ALA A 205 -18.08 -9.74 23.81
N GLU A 206 -17.05 -10.03 23.00
CA GLU A 206 -15.66 -9.74 23.35
C GLU A 206 -15.43 -8.22 23.44
N ILE A 207 -15.99 -7.45 22.51
CA ILE A 207 -15.87 -5.99 22.54
C ILE A 207 -16.56 -5.42 23.77
N ARG A 208 -17.80 -5.86 24.09
CA ARG A 208 -18.51 -5.41 25.31
C ARG A 208 -17.72 -5.71 26.58
N ARG A 209 -17.01 -6.82 26.64
CA ARG A 209 -16.16 -7.20 27.79
C ARG A 209 -14.95 -6.24 27.96
N LEU A 210 -14.42 -5.69 26.88
CA LEU A 210 -13.24 -4.81 26.88
C LEU A 210 -13.58 -3.33 27.04
N LEU A 211 -14.84 -2.96 26.77
CA LEU A 211 -15.30 -1.57 26.86
C LEU A 211 -15.29 -1.06 28.30
N ASP A 212 -14.76 0.14 28.48
CA ASP A 212 -14.82 0.91 29.72
C ASP A 212 -14.87 2.43 29.41
N ASP A 213 -14.88 3.28 30.43
CA ASP A 213 -14.93 4.73 30.33
C ASP A 213 -13.62 5.33 29.76
N GLN A 214 -12.54 4.55 29.69
CA GLN A 214 -11.25 4.92 29.11
C GLN A 214 -11.16 4.58 27.62
N THR A 215 -12.10 3.85 27.05
CA THR A 215 -12.08 3.43 25.66
C THR A 215 -12.47 4.58 24.74
N ALA A 216 -11.54 5.02 23.87
CA ALA A 216 -11.78 6.09 22.90
C ALA A 216 -12.38 5.56 21.59
N ALA A 217 -11.87 4.43 21.11
CA ALA A 217 -12.31 3.82 19.86
C ALA A 217 -11.99 2.32 19.81
N LEU A 218 -12.66 1.62 18.90
CA LEU A 218 -12.18 0.39 18.27
C LEU A 218 -11.64 0.76 16.89
N MET A 219 -10.44 0.30 16.55
CA MET A 219 -9.89 0.38 15.19
C MET A 219 -9.86 -1.02 14.59
N VAL A 220 -10.62 -1.25 13.52
CA VAL A 220 -10.81 -2.56 12.89
C VAL A 220 -10.72 -2.46 11.38
N THR A 221 -10.06 -3.41 10.75
CA THR A 221 -10.06 -3.59 9.29
C THR A 221 -11.28 -4.45 8.91
N ASN A 222 -12.07 -4.02 7.93
CA ASN A 222 -13.20 -4.81 7.45
C ASN A 222 -13.32 -4.75 5.91
N PRO A 223 -13.24 -5.91 5.21
CA PRO A 223 -12.91 -7.24 5.74
C PRO A 223 -11.55 -7.28 6.43
N ASN A 224 -11.38 -8.22 7.38
CA ASN A 224 -10.15 -8.32 8.17
C ASN A 224 -9.00 -8.98 7.39
N THR A 225 -7.84 -9.08 7.99
CA THR A 225 -6.62 -9.65 7.37
C THR A 225 -6.66 -11.18 7.19
N LEU A 226 -7.72 -11.85 7.61
CA LEU A 226 -8.00 -13.24 7.25
C LEU A 226 -8.83 -13.34 5.94
N GLY A 227 -9.16 -12.20 5.32
CA GLY A 227 -10.06 -12.13 4.19
C GLY A 227 -11.53 -12.38 4.58
N ILE A 228 -11.90 -12.17 5.83
CA ILE A 228 -13.23 -12.49 6.38
C ILE A 228 -13.95 -11.19 6.73
N PHE A 229 -15.24 -11.11 6.39
CA PHE A 229 -16.08 -9.98 6.76
C PHE A 229 -16.42 -10.03 8.26
N GLU A 230 -16.31 -8.89 8.94
CA GLU A 230 -16.68 -8.72 10.35
C GLU A 230 -18.21 -8.75 10.51
N ALA A 231 -18.76 -9.95 10.65
CA ALA A 231 -20.21 -10.19 10.57
C ALA A 231 -21.02 -9.44 11.65
N GLU A 232 -20.43 -9.18 12.81
CA GLU A 232 -21.09 -8.50 13.93
C GLU A 232 -20.76 -7.00 14.00
N ILE A 233 -20.19 -6.41 12.93
CA ILE A 233 -19.69 -5.02 12.95
C ILE A 233 -20.75 -3.99 13.37
N SER A 234 -22.01 -4.15 12.96
CA SER A 234 -23.10 -3.25 13.35
C SER A 234 -23.44 -3.36 14.83
N ALA A 235 -23.46 -4.56 15.40
CA ALA A 235 -23.68 -4.77 16.84
C ALA A 235 -22.49 -4.26 17.68
N ILE A 236 -21.29 -4.33 17.13
CA ILE A 236 -20.05 -3.76 17.71
C ILE A 236 -20.14 -2.23 17.71
N ALA A 237 -20.53 -1.62 16.58
CA ALA A 237 -20.71 -0.17 16.47
C ALA A 237 -21.73 0.33 17.50
N GLU A 238 -22.87 -0.33 17.62
CA GLU A 238 -23.89 0.02 18.62
C GLU A 238 -23.33 -0.03 20.05
N ALA A 239 -22.59 -1.08 20.41
CA ALA A 239 -21.99 -1.21 21.74
C ALA A 239 -20.95 -0.09 22.01
N LEU A 240 -20.13 0.27 21.02
CA LEU A 240 -19.18 1.38 21.11
C LEU A 240 -19.90 2.72 21.33
N HIS A 241 -20.91 3.01 20.54
CA HIS A 241 -21.68 4.26 20.63
C HIS A 241 -22.41 4.39 21.98
N GLN A 242 -22.97 3.31 22.50
CA GLN A 242 -23.59 3.27 23.84
C GLN A 242 -22.56 3.56 24.95
N ALA A 243 -21.30 3.12 24.79
CA ALA A 243 -20.19 3.44 25.69
C ALA A 243 -19.59 4.82 25.42
N GLY A 244 -20.08 5.56 24.41
CA GLY A 244 -19.57 6.85 23.99
C GLY A 244 -18.17 6.77 23.36
N ALA A 245 -17.82 5.64 22.75
CA ALA A 245 -16.59 5.41 21.97
C ALA A 245 -16.88 5.43 20.48
N LEU A 246 -15.85 5.56 19.64
CA LEU A 246 -15.95 5.63 18.18
C LEU A 246 -15.61 4.30 17.51
N LEU A 247 -16.20 4.04 16.35
CA LEU A 247 -15.78 3.00 15.44
C LEU A 247 -14.89 3.58 14.34
N TYR A 248 -13.61 3.22 14.35
CA TYR A 248 -12.67 3.52 13.28
C TYR A 248 -12.51 2.30 12.38
N LEU A 249 -12.97 2.39 11.14
CA LEU A 249 -12.83 1.34 10.15
C LEU A 249 -11.59 1.62 9.27
N ASP A 250 -10.61 0.72 9.34
CA ASP A 250 -9.50 0.67 8.41
C ASP A 250 -10.00 0.14 7.05
N GLY A 251 -10.06 1.04 6.07
CA GLY A 251 -10.55 0.77 4.71
C GLY A 251 -9.48 0.25 3.76
N ALA A 252 -8.36 -0.31 4.25
CA ALA A 252 -7.34 -0.92 3.41
C ALA A 252 -7.92 -2.00 2.48
N ASN A 253 -8.94 -2.72 2.94
CA ASN A 253 -9.60 -3.81 2.25
C ASN A 253 -10.96 -3.41 1.62
N LEU A 254 -11.17 -2.11 1.40
CA LEU A 254 -12.43 -1.57 0.83
C LEU A 254 -12.76 -2.17 -0.55
N ASN A 255 -11.78 -2.72 -1.28
CA ASN A 255 -11.98 -3.33 -2.59
C ASN A 255 -13.08 -4.40 -2.60
N ALA A 256 -13.19 -5.19 -1.53
CA ALA A 256 -14.24 -6.20 -1.38
C ALA A 256 -15.64 -5.62 -1.14
N LEU A 257 -15.73 -4.39 -0.65
CA LEU A 257 -17.00 -3.75 -0.29
C LEU A 257 -17.49 -2.77 -1.36
N LEU A 258 -16.64 -2.47 -2.34
CA LEU A 258 -16.85 -1.41 -3.30
C LEU A 258 -18.17 -1.59 -4.07
N GLY A 259 -19.05 -0.58 -3.97
CA GLY A 259 -20.36 -0.60 -4.59
C GLY A 259 -21.38 -1.56 -3.96
N VAL A 260 -20.99 -2.41 -3.01
CA VAL A 260 -21.83 -3.43 -2.37
C VAL A 260 -22.27 -3.02 -0.96
N ALA A 261 -21.32 -2.49 -0.17
CA ALA A 261 -21.59 -2.11 1.21
C ALA A 261 -20.83 -0.83 1.57
N LYS A 262 -21.48 0.02 2.38
CA LYS A 262 -20.92 1.31 2.81
C LYS A 262 -20.49 1.23 4.28
N PRO A 263 -19.22 1.52 4.61
CA PRO A 263 -18.75 1.58 5.99
C PRO A 263 -19.59 2.45 6.93
N GLY A 264 -20.04 3.62 6.47
CA GLY A 264 -20.92 4.50 7.24
C GLY A 264 -22.25 3.83 7.64
N ALA A 265 -22.83 3.01 6.74
CA ALA A 265 -24.05 2.25 7.04
C ALA A 265 -23.83 1.10 8.07
N MET A 266 -22.59 0.69 8.27
CA MET A 266 -22.19 -0.28 9.31
C MET A 266 -21.98 0.36 10.69
N GLY A 267 -22.04 1.71 10.76
CA GLY A 267 -21.84 2.48 11.99
C GLY A 267 -20.42 3.03 12.16
N ALA A 268 -19.58 3.04 11.11
CA ALA A 268 -18.27 3.66 11.18
C ALA A 268 -18.35 5.18 11.37
N ASP A 269 -17.56 5.72 12.28
CA ASP A 269 -17.40 7.16 12.51
C ASP A 269 -16.24 7.75 11.70
N ILE A 270 -15.21 6.95 11.47
CA ILE A 270 -14.00 7.30 10.71
C ILE A 270 -13.66 6.14 9.79
N VAL A 271 -13.31 6.46 8.55
CA VAL A 271 -12.80 5.49 7.57
C VAL A 271 -11.59 6.10 6.88
N HIS A 272 -10.46 5.42 6.84
CA HIS A 272 -9.43 5.78 5.85
C HIS A 272 -9.51 4.85 4.64
N VAL A 273 -9.09 5.35 3.48
CA VAL A 273 -9.14 4.63 2.21
C VAL A 273 -7.78 4.67 1.54
N ASN A 274 -7.31 3.53 1.04
CA ASN A 274 -6.07 3.46 0.28
C ASN A 274 -6.36 3.56 -1.22
N LEU A 275 -6.10 4.74 -1.84
CA LEU A 275 -6.34 4.92 -3.27
C LEU A 275 -5.48 3.98 -4.12
N HIS A 276 -4.26 3.68 -3.66
CA HIS A 276 -3.32 2.76 -4.31
C HIS A 276 -3.70 1.28 -4.20
N LYS A 277 -4.77 0.95 -3.48
CA LYS A 277 -5.37 -0.39 -3.41
C LYS A 277 -6.68 -0.40 -4.19
N THR A 278 -7.75 0.11 -3.58
CA THR A 278 -9.12 0.06 -4.11
C THR A 278 -9.29 0.79 -5.45
N PHE A 279 -8.60 1.93 -5.64
CA PHE A 279 -8.79 2.79 -6.81
C PHE A 279 -7.63 2.74 -7.80
N SER A 280 -6.86 1.66 -7.77
CA SER A 280 -5.92 1.29 -8.83
C SER A 280 -4.91 2.39 -9.18
N THR A 281 -4.33 3.05 -8.17
CA THR A 281 -3.22 3.97 -8.39
C THR A 281 -1.88 3.29 -8.09
N PRO A 282 -0.75 3.73 -8.67
CA PRO A 282 0.54 3.11 -8.44
C PRO A 282 0.95 3.07 -6.95
N HIS A 283 1.61 1.98 -6.52
CA HIS A 283 2.27 1.90 -5.22
C HIS A 283 3.64 2.61 -5.20
N GLY A 284 4.27 2.76 -6.36
CA GLY A 284 5.47 3.57 -6.57
C GLY A 284 6.75 3.04 -5.94
N GLY A 285 6.83 1.75 -5.59
CA GLY A 285 8.06 1.16 -5.05
C GLY A 285 8.51 1.78 -3.71
N GLY A 286 7.57 2.09 -2.81
CA GLY A 286 7.86 2.71 -1.52
C GLY A 286 7.31 4.14 -1.37
N GLY A 287 6.45 4.53 -2.18
CA GLY A 287 5.66 5.78 -2.27
C GLY A 287 4.97 5.73 -3.60
N PRO A 288 4.50 6.79 -4.24
CA PRO A 288 3.47 7.60 -3.69
C PRO A 288 2.17 6.80 -3.67
N GLY A 289 1.50 6.79 -2.54
CA GLY A 289 0.11 6.36 -2.43
C GLY A 289 -0.77 7.56 -2.12
N ALA A 290 -1.96 7.30 -1.59
CA ALA A 290 -2.80 8.28 -0.92
C ALA A 290 -3.72 7.57 0.06
N GLY A 291 -4.03 8.22 1.17
CA GLY A 291 -4.83 7.65 2.25
C GLY A 291 -5.94 8.59 2.72
N PRO A 292 -6.88 9.01 1.85
CA PRO A 292 -7.99 9.85 2.26
C PRO A 292 -8.67 9.35 3.54
N VAL A 293 -9.11 10.29 4.38
CA VAL A 293 -9.87 10.01 5.59
C VAL A 293 -11.26 10.60 5.46
N ALA A 294 -12.26 9.76 5.63
CA ALA A 294 -13.67 10.10 5.62
C ALA A 294 -14.23 10.01 7.04
N VAL A 295 -15.14 10.91 7.39
CA VAL A 295 -15.68 11.04 8.75
C VAL A 295 -17.16 11.37 8.72
N THR A 296 -17.86 11.09 9.84
CA THR A 296 -19.22 11.58 10.12
C THR A 296 -19.21 13.09 10.30
N ARG A 297 -20.41 13.71 10.19
CA ARG A 297 -20.61 15.16 10.32
C ARG A 297 -20.11 15.72 11.66
N GLU A 298 -20.27 14.98 12.73
CA GLU A 298 -19.77 15.39 14.06
C GLU A 298 -18.24 15.59 14.04
N LEU A 299 -17.52 14.76 13.31
CA LEU A 299 -16.07 14.74 13.26
C LEU A 299 -15.46 15.64 12.18
N GLU A 300 -16.27 16.17 11.24
CA GLU A 300 -15.80 17.03 10.14
C GLU A 300 -14.95 18.20 10.61
N ARG A 301 -15.31 18.81 11.74
CA ARG A 301 -14.61 19.97 12.30
C ARG A 301 -13.15 19.71 12.67
N PHE A 302 -12.79 18.44 12.92
CA PHE A 302 -11.44 18.02 13.29
C PHE A 302 -10.57 17.66 12.09
N LEU A 303 -11.12 17.58 10.87
CA LEU A 303 -10.36 17.25 9.67
C LEU A 303 -9.17 18.18 9.47
N PRO A 304 -8.08 17.68 8.85
CA PRO A 304 -6.86 18.47 8.62
C PRO A 304 -7.08 19.67 7.72
N LEU A 305 -6.22 20.68 7.89
CA LEU A 305 -6.19 21.91 7.11
C LEU A 305 -5.15 21.86 5.98
N PRO A 306 -5.39 22.66 4.90
CA PRO A 306 -6.58 23.47 4.63
C PRO A 306 -7.75 22.61 4.14
N ARG A 307 -8.97 23.06 4.36
CA ARG A 307 -10.18 22.44 3.79
C ARG A 307 -10.56 23.12 2.49
N LEU A 308 -10.95 22.31 1.51
CA LEU A 308 -11.51 22.83 0.26
C LEU A 308 -12.92 23.37 0.52
N VAL A 309 -13.20 24.59 0.05
CA VAL A 309 -14.48 25.26 0.22
C VAL A 309 -14.91 25.95 -1.06
N ARG A 310 -16.21 26.09 -1.27
CA ARG A 310 -16.77 26.86 -2.37
C ARG A 310 -17.18 28.24 -1.85
N ARG A 311 -16.62 29.31 -2.44
CA ARG A 311 -16.91 30.70 -2.09
C ARG A 311 -18.30 31.13 -2.58
N ALA A 312 -18.77 32.27 -2.10
CA ALA A 312 -20.04 32.84 -2.52
C ALA A 312 -20.08 33.20 -4.01
N ASP A 313 -18.95 33.54 -4.61
CA ASP A 313 -18.79 33.81 -6.05
C ASP A 313 -18.74 32.53 -6.92
N GLY A 314 -18.86 31.36 -6.28
CA GLY A 314 -18.85 30.06 -6.94
C GLY A 314 -17.47 29.45 -7.18
N LEU A 315 -16.39 30.17 -6.89
CA LEU A 315 -15.03 29.69 -7.05
C LEU A 315 -14.61 28.79 -5.87
N TRP A 316 -13.72 27.86 -6.14
CA TRP A 316 -13.08 27.02 -5.13
C TRP A 316 -11.94 27.78 -4.47
N ASP A 317 -11.80 27.61 -3.14
CA ASP A 317 -10.73 28.17 -2.33
C ASP A 317 -10.41 27.25 -1.15
N PHE A 318 -9.43 27.63 -0.34
CA PHE A 318 -9.01 26.90 0.84
C PHE A 318 -9.36 27.67 2.12
N ASP A 319 -10.16 27.05 2.99
CA ASP A 319 -10.33 27.46 4.38
C ASP A 319 -9.13 26.96 5.20
N ARG A 320 -8.40 27.89 5.79
CA ARG A 320 -7.15 27.64 6.54
C ARG A 320 -7.30 27.79 8.05
N GLU A 321 -8.48 28.22 8.50
CA GLU A 321 -8.71 28.63 9.89
C GLU A 321 -9.93 27.90 10.48
N ARG A 322 -9.70 26.71 11.04
CA ARG A 322 -10.70 25.97 11.82
C ARG A 322 -10.13 25.62 13.18
N PRO A 323 -10.64 26.20 14.29
CA PRO A 323 -10.03 26.09 15.61
C PRO A 323 -10.02 24.67 16.20
N ASP A 324 -10.93 23.82 15.79
CA ASP A 324 -11.00 22.41 16.26
C ASP A 324 -10.19 21.44 15.40
N SER A 325 -9.69 21.87 14.24
CA SER A 325 -8.90 21.01 13.33
C SER A 325 -7.63 20.49 14.00
N ILE A 326 -7.23 19.27 13.61
CA ILE A 326 -5.93 18.70 13.99
C ILE A 326 -4.73 19.43 13.35
N GLY A 327 -4.99 20.46 12.52
CA GLY A 327 -3.97 21.26 11.86
C GLY A 327 -3.47 20.63 10.55
N ARG A 328 -2.25 21.02 10.13
CA ARG A 328 -1.65 20.53 8.88
C ARG A 328 -0.94 19.21 9.12
N LEU A 329 -1.17 18.25 8.24
CA LEU A 329 -0.47 16.96 8.23
C LEU A 329 0.84 17.01 7.43
N ARG A 330 0.89 17.82 6.38
CA ARG A 330 2.00 17.92 5.44
C ARG A 330 1.97 19.25 4.68
N ALA A 331 3.04 19.53 3.94
CA ALA A 331 3.04 20.59 2.94
C ALA A 331 2.05 20.25 1.82
N TYR A 332 1.48 21.23 1.17
CA TYR A 332 0.55 21.10 0.05
C TYR A 332 -0.76 20.31 0.35
N HIS A 333 -1.39 19.72 -0.67
CA HIS A 333 -2.78 19.30 -0.66
C HIS A 333 -3.01 17.82 -0.96
N GLY A 334 -2.06 16.98 -0.63
CA GLY A 334 -2.08 15.54 -0.96
C GLY A 334 -1.21 15.20 -2.18
N ASN A 335 -1.22 13.93 -2.60
CA ASN A 335 -0.49 13.45 -3.78
C ASN A 335 -1.37 13.65 -5.02
N PHE A 336 -1.40 14.86 -5.57
CA PHE A 336 -2.37 15.28 -6.57
C PHE A 336 -2.46 14.35 -7.78
N GLY A 337 -1.33 13.90 -8.33
CA GLY A 337 -1.33 12.94 -9.44
C GLY A 337 -2.01 11.61 -9.11
N MET A 338 -2.01 11.17 -7.84
CA MET A 338 -2.77 10.00 -7.40
C MET A 338 -4.26 10.30 -7.29
N LEU A 339 -4.62 11.51 -6.87
CA LEU A 339 -6.02 11.95 -6.82
C LEU A 339 -6.64 11.98 -8.21
N VAL A 340 -5.89 12.47 -9.21
CA VAL A 340 -6.34 12.48 -10.62
C VAL A 340 -6.58 11.05 -11.12
N ARG A 341 -5.65 10.13 -10.90
CA ARG A 341 -5.76 8.72 -11.31
C ARG A 341 -6.97 8.04 -10.68
N ALA A 342 -7.14 8.21 -9.37
CA ALA A 342 -8.28 7.61 -8.65
C ALA A 342 -9.62 8.17 -9.14
N TYR A 343 -9.70 9.47 -9.41
CA TYR A 343 -10.92 10.08 -9.92
C TYR A 343 -11.23 9.61 -11.35
N ALA A 344 -10.20 9.52 -12.22
CA ALA A 344 -10.35 8.96 -13.56
C ALA A 344 -10.85 7.51 -13.52
N TYR A 345 -10.32 6.70 -12.61
CA TYR A 345 -10.76 5.31 -12.39
C TYR A 345 -12.24 5.23 -11.98
N ILE A 346 -12.66 6.06 -11.03
CA ILE A 346 -14.05 6.11 -10.56
C ILE A 346 -14.98 6.52 -11.72
N LEU A 347 -14.60 7.54 -12.49
CA LEU A 347 -15.41 8.00 -13.63
C LEU A 347 -15.52 6.97 -14.75
N ALA A 348 -14.40 6.28 -15.06
CA ALA A 348 -14.37 5.27 -16.12
C ALA A 348 -15.29 4.08 -15.81
N LEU A 349 -15.41 3.71 -14.55
CA LEU A 349 -16.19 2.55 -14.10
C LEU A 349 -17.66 2.89 -13.80
N GLY A 350 -17.91 4.09 -13.26
CA GLY A 350 -19.23 4.43 -12.76
C GLY A 350 -19.67 3.52 -11.60
N GLY A 351 -20.91 3.70 -11.14
CA GLY A 351 -21.44 2.93 -10.00
C GLY A 351 -21.52 1.42 -10.26
N GLU A 352 -22.00 1.04 -11.44
CA GLU A 352 -22.12 -0.39 -11.82
C GLU A 352 -20.76 -1.08 -11.95
N GLY A 353 -19.78 -0.41 -12.57
CA GLY A 353 -18.42 -0.98 -12.68
C GLY A 353 -17.74 -1.13 -11.32
N LEU A 354 -17.93 -0.19 -10.41
CA LEU A 354 -17.40 -0.28 -9.05
C LEU A 354 -18.03 -1.45 -8.27
N GLU A 355 -19.32 -1.71 -8.42
CA GLU A 355 -19.98 -2.88 -7.82
C GLU A 355 -19.42 -4.20 -8.40
N GLN A 356 -19.22 -4.27 -9.72
CA GLN A 356 -18.65 -5.45 -10.37
C GLN A 356 -17.24 -5.75 -9.87
N ILE A 357 -16.41 -4.75 -9.59
CA ILE A 357 -15.07 -4.93 -9.02
C ILE A 357 -15.13 -5.69 -7.70
N GLY A 358 -15.94 -5.27 -6.75
CA GLY A 358 -16.08 -5.95 -5.46
C GLY A 358 -16.51 -7.40 -5.63
N ARG A 359 -17.50 -7.66 -6.50
CA ARG A 359 -18.01 -9.01 -6.78
C ARG A 359 -16.97 -9.91 -7.43
N LEU A 360 -16.23 -9.40 -8.44
CA LEU A 360 -15.19 -10.15 -9.15
C LEU A 360 -13.98 -10.43 -8.26
N ALA A 361 -13.57 -9.48 -7.43
CA ALA A 361 -12.49 -9.69 -6.46
C ALA A 361 -12.82 -10.87 -5.50
N ILE A 362 -14.04 -10.91 -4.99
CA ILE A 362 -14.53 -12.00 -4.15
C ILE A 362 -14.58 -13.32 -4.92
N LEU A 363 -15.08 -13.29 -6.15
CA LEU A 363 -15.16 -14.48 -7.00
C LEU A 363 -13.77 -15.08 -7.25
N ASN A 364 -12.80 -14.26 -7.66
CA ASN A 364 -11.44 -14.69 -7.97
C ASN A 364 -10.73 -15.26 -6.73
N ALA A 365 -10.88 -14.62 -5.57
CA ALA A 365 -10.30 -15.13 -4.32
C ALA A 365 -10.87 -16.50 -3.92
N ASN A 366 -12.18 -16.69 -4.03
CA ASN A 366 -12.81 -17.98 -3.74
C ASN A 366 -12.49 -19.03 -4.80
N TYR A 367 -12.28 -18.64 -6.07
CA TYR A 367 -11.84 -19.55 -7.13
C TYR A 367 -10.44 -20.11 -6.83
N VAL A 368 -9.49 -19.24 -6.49
CA VAL A 368 -8.12 -19.64 -6.10
C VAL A 368 -8.17 -20.51 -4.84
N ARG A 369 -8.91 -20.07 -3.82
CA ARG A 369 -9.10 -20.83 -2.59
C ARG A 369 -9.57 -22.25 -2.88
N HIS A 370 -10.65 -22.42 -3.65
CA HIS A 370 -11.21 -23.73 -3.97
C HIS A 370 -10.22 -24.62 -4.74
N GLY A 371 -9.44 -24.03 -5.66
CA GLY A 371 -8.41 -24.76 -6.41
C GLY A 371 -7.22 -25.22 -5.56
N LEU A 372 -7.00 -24.60 -4.38
CA LEU A 372 -5.86 -24.89 -3.51
C LEU A 372 -6.23 -25.62 -2.22
N GLU A 373 -7.46 -25.53 -1.71
CA GLU A 373 -7.84 -25.94 -0.35
C GLU A 373 -7.62 -27.43 -0.05
N LYS A 374 -7.46 -28.27 -1.05
CA LYS A 374 -7.12 -29.69 -0.89
C LYS A 374 -5.72 -29.89 -0.33
N ASN A 375 -4.74 -29.11 -0.78
CA ASN A 375 -3.32 -29.20 -0.43
C ASN A 375 -2.93 -28.08 0.55
N PHE A 376 -3.62 -26.97 0.50
CA PHE A 376 -3.41 -25.79 1.35
C PHE A 376 -4.73 -25.44 2.08
N PRO A 377 -4.98 -26.06 3.24
CA PRO A 377 -6.22 -25.83 3.97
C PRO A 377 -6.42 -24.35 4.33
N VAL A 378 -7.69 -23.91 4.36
CA VAL A 378 -8.03 -22.57 4.82
C VAL A 378 -7.76 -22.41 6.31
N ALA A 379 -7.20 -21.27 6.70
CA ALA A 379 -6.90 -20.97 8.10
C ALA A 379 -8.17 -20.94 9.00
N LYS A 380 -9.28 -20.48 8.44
CA LYS A 380 -10.59 -20.41 9.11
C LYS A 380 -11.72 -20.84 8.17
N ARG A 381 -12.69 -21.58 8.72
CA ARG A 381 -13.86 -22.07 7.97
C ARG A 381 -14.95 -21.00 7.85
N ALA A 382 -14.62 -19.86 7.23
CA ALA A 382 -15.58 -18.81 6.92
C ALA A 382 -15.48 -18.46 5.43
N PRO A 383 -16.51 -17.85 4.81
CA PRO A 383 -16.40 -17.34 3.44
C PRO A 383 -15.27 -16.32 3.31
N SER A 384 -14.42 -16.49 2.31
CA SER A 384 -13.41 -15.49 1.97
C SER A 384 -14.03 -14.34 1.18
N THR A 385 -13.55 -13.13 1.39
CA THR A 385 -13.90 -11.97 0.58
C THR A 385 -12.91 -11.83 -0.58
N HIS A 386 -12.16 -10.72 -0.69
CA HIS A 386 -11.24 -10.42 -1.78
C HIS A 386 -9.90 -11.16 -1.71
N GLU A 387 -9.56 -11.73 -0.58
CA GLU A 387 -8.33 -12.50 -0.34
C GLU A 387 -8.64 -13.75 0.47
N CYS A 388 -7.74 -14.75 0.42
CA CYS A 388 -7.83 -15.95 1.22
C CYS A 388 -6.51 -16.23 1.95
N VAL A 389 -6.62 -16.71 3.18
CA VAL A 389 -5.48 -17.12 3.98
C VAL A 389 -5.48 -18.65 4.09
N LEU A 390 -4.43 -19.23 3.55
CA LEU A 390 -4.19 -20.67 3.53
C LEU A 390 -3.03 -21.02 4.44
N THR A 391 -2.94 -22.29 4.80
CA THR A 391 -1.81 -22.85 5.55
C THR A 391 -1.38 -24.18 4.92
N HIS A 392 -0.38 -24.83 5.47
CA HIS A 392 0.11 -26.13 5.00
C HIS A 392 0.75 -26.95 6.11
N ASP A 393 0.92 -28.24 5.85
CA ASP A 393 1.54 -29.22 6.76
C ASP A 393 2.95 -29.66 6.30
N LEU A 394 3.51 -29.00 5.28
CA LEU A 394 4.78 -29.41 4.64
C LEU A 394 6.00 -29.25 5.55
N GLU A 395 5.94 -28.33 6.53
CA GLU A 395 7.04 -28.17 7.48
C GLU A 395 7.18 -29.41 8.37
N GLU A 396 6.08 -29.99 8.83
CA GLU A 396 6.06 -31.23 9.63
C GLU A 396 6.36 -32.46 8.76
N ARG A 397 5.83 -32.52 7.54
CA ARG A 397 5.92 -33.70 6.67
C ARG A 397 7.22 -33.80 5.90
N ALA A 398 7.81 -32.70 5.49
CA ALA A 398 8.95 -32.66 4.57
C ALA A 398 10.05 -31.66 5.00
N GLY A 399 9.85 -30.92 6.08
CA GLY A 399 10.76 -29.87 6.54
C GLY A 399 10.84 -28.71 5.55
N VAL A 400 9.79 -28.46 4.77
CA VAL A 400 9.69 -27.38 3.79
C VAL A 400 8.88 -26.23 4.38
N SER A 401 9.52 -25.07 4.54
CA SER A 401 8.91 -23.88 5.15
C SER A 401 8.06 -23.09 4.14
N THR A 402 7.20 -22.20 4.65
CA THR A 402 6.45 -21.25 3.83
C THR A 402 7.37 -20.37 2.97
N LEU A 403 8.54 -20.00 3.50
CA LEU A 403 9.54 -19.25 2.72
C LEU A 403 10.07 -20.07 1.54
N ASP A 404 10.26 -21.37 1.70
CA ASP A 404 10.74 -22.25 0.62
C ASP A 404 9.71 -22.31 -0.52
N LEU A 405 8.42 -22.43 -0.18
CA LEU A 405 7.33 -22.37 -1.16
C LEU A 405 7.31 -21.03 -1.91
N ALA A 406 7.48 -19.93 -1.18
CA ALA A 406 7.55 -18.59 -1.77
C ALA A 406 8.74 -18.44 -2.73
N LYS A 407 9.91 -18.96 -2.35
CA LYS A 407 11.12 -18.95 -3.22
C LYS A 407 10.91 -19.85 -4.46
N ARG A 408 10.24 -21.00 -4.31
CA ARG A 408 9.96 -21.89 -5.44
C ARG A 408 8.98 -21.29 -6.44
N LEU A 409 8.01 -20.48 -5.99
CA LEU A 409 7.09 -19.75 -6.88
C LEU A 409 7.83 -18.83 -7.86
N LEU A 410 8.97 -18.24 -7.47
CA LEU A 410 9.79 -17.43 -8.38
C LEU A 410 10.25 -18.22 -9.61
N ASP A 411 10.58 -19.51 -9.44
CA ASP A 411 10.98 -20.38 -10.55
C ASP A 411 9.83 -20.68 -11.51
N TYR A 412 8.58 -20.56 -11.04
CA TYR A 412 7.36 -20.67 -11.86
C TYR A 412 6.94 -19.33 -12.49
N GLY A 413 7.73 -18.26 -12.29
CA GLY A 413 7.47 -16.95 -12.87
C GLY A 413 6.45 -16.12 -12.09
N PHE A 414 6.09 -16.49 -10.86
CA PHE A 414 5.15 -15.74 -10.03
C PHE A 414 5.85 -14.98 -8.91
N HIS A 415 5.37 -13.78 -8.63
CA HIS A 415 5.66 -13.13 -7.36
C HIS A 415 5.01 -13.93 -6.22
N PRO A 416 5.70 -14.18 -5.10
CA PRO A 416 5.09 -14.88 -3.97
C PRO A 416 3.92 -14.10 -3.37
N PRO A 417 2.94 -14.79 -2.76
CA PRO A 417 1.94 -14.14 -1.91
C PRO A 417 2.59 -13.61 -0.61
N THR A 418 1.82 -12.91 0.20
CA THR A 418 2.26 -12.55 1.55
C THR A 418 2.38 -13.81 2.41
N ILE A 419 3.54 -13.98 3.06
CA ILE A 419 3.85 -15.13 3.91
C ILE A 419 3.96 -14.72 5.38
N TYR A 420 3.66 -15.69 6.29
CA TYR A 420 3.73 -15.50 7.75
C TYR A 420 2.85 -14.37 8.29
N PHE A 421 1.85 -13.96 7.55
CA PHE A 421 0.88 -12.95 7.95
C PHE A 421 -0.55 -13.39 7.54
N PRO A 422 -1.58 -13.18 8.39
CA PRO A 422 -1.53 -12.58 9.74
C PRO A 422 -0.86 -13.51 10.77
N LEU A 423 -0.27 -12.93 11.81
CA LEU A 423 0.53 -13.67 12.81
C LEU A 423 -0.25 -14.73 13.59
N VAL A 424 -1.57 -14.63 13.61
CA VAL A 424 -2.47 -15.61 14.26
C VAL A 424 -2.60 -16.93 13.48
N VAL A 425 -2.00 -17.01 12.28
CA VAL A 425 -2.01 -18.19 11.42
C VAL A 425 -0.57 -18.67 11.20
N PRO A 426 -0.15 -19.80 11.83
CA PRO A 426 1.15 -20.38 11.56
C PRO A 426 1.29 -20.78 10.08
N GLY A 427 2.46 -20.51 9.49
CA GLY A 427 2.74 -20.87 8.10
C GLY A 427 1.82 -20.20 7.06
N ALA A 428 1.23 -19.04 7.39
CA ALA A 428 0.25 -18.37 6.54
C ALA A 428 0.76 -18.06 5.13
N LEU A 429 -0.11 -18.29 4.16
CA LEU A 429 -0.03 -17.86 2.76
C LEU A 429 -1.28 -17.00 2.50
N MET A 430 -1.11 -15.70 2.34
CA MET A 430 -2.21 -14.78 2.08
C MET A 430 -2.20 -14.38 0.61
N ILE A 431 -3.25 -14.74 -0.11
CA ILE A 431 -3.37 -14.59 -1.56
C ILE A 431 -4.53 -13.65 -1.89
N GLU A 432 -4.23 -12.56 -2.58
CA GLU A 432 -5.21 -11.61 -3.13
C GLU A 432 -5.08 -11.58 -4.65
N PRO A 433 -5.95 -12.28 -5.41
CA PRO A 433 -5.85 -12.35 -6.87
C PRO A 433 -6.21 -11.04 -7.54
N THR A 434 -7.02 -10.21 -6.91
CA THR A 434 -7.72 -9.05 -7.45
C THR A 434 -8.77 -9.42 -8.53
N GLU A 435 -9.56 -8.45 -8.96
CA GLU A 435 -10.53 -8.57 -10.03
C GLU A 435 -9.93 -8.47 -11.42
N THR A 436 -8.68 -8.01 -11.53
CA THR A 436 -8.04 -7.72 -12.82
C THR A 436 -7.45 -8.96 -13.49
N GLU A 437 -7.34 -10.07 -12.77
CA GLU A 437 -6.77 -11.29 -13.30
C GLU A 437 -7.79 -12.14 -14.05
N ALA A 438 -7.37 -12.63 -15.22
CA ALA A 438 -8.16 -13.55 -16.01
C ALA A 438 -8.16 -14.96 -15.41
N ARG A 439 -9.22 -15.72 -15.66
CA ARG A 439 -9.34 -17.09 -15.17
C ARG A 439 -8.14 -17.95 -15.54
N GLU A 440 -7.65 -17.82 -16.78
CA GLU A 440 -6.51 -18.58 -17.31
C GLU A 440 -5.24 -18.32 -16.49
N THR A 441 -5.01 -17.07 -16.06
CA THR A 441 -3.89 -16.70 -15.18
C THR A 441 -4.03 -17.40 -13.82
N LEU A 442 -5.25 -17.39 -13.26
CA LEU A 442 -5.53 -18.04 -11.97
C LEU A 442 -5.37 -19.57 -12.07
N ASP A 443 -5.78 -20.18 -13.18
CA ASP A 443 -5.61 -21.62 -13.43
C ASP A 443 -4.12 -22.01 -13.44
N VAL A 444 -3.26 -21.22 -14.11
CA VAL A 444 -1.81 -21.44 -14.14
C VAL A 444 -1.20 -21.30 -12.75
N PHE A 445 -1.61 -20.31 -11.98
CA PHE A 445 -1.14 -20.10 -10.60
C PHE A 445 -1.55 -21.26 -9.68
N ILE A 446 -2.82 -21.70 -9.75
CA ILE A 446 -3.31 -22.86 -8.99
C ILE A 446 -2.53 -24.12 -9.33
N ALA A 447 -2.26 -24.34 -10.63
CA ALA A 447 -1.48 -25.49 -11.08
C ALA A 447 -0.04 -25.45 -10.55
N ALA A 448 0.62 -24.28 -10.59
CA ALA A 448 1.96 -24.06 -10.05
C ALA A 448 2.02 -24.36 -8.54
N MET A 449 1.11 -23.81 -7.75
CA MET A 449 1.04 -24.05 -6.31
C MET A 449 0.85 -25.53 -5.97
N ASN A 450 -0.08 -26.18 -6.65
CA ASN A 450 -0.32 -27.62 -6.47
C ASN A 450 0.88 -28.48 -6.92
N GLN A 451 1.63 -28.05 -7.93
CA GLN A 451 2.87 -28.71 -8.35
C GLN A 451 3.96 -28.56 -7.30
N ILE A 452 4.15 -27.35 -6.77
CA ILE A 452 5.12 -27.08 -5.68
C ILE A 452 4.81 -27.92 -4.44
N TYR A 453 3.53 -28.10 -4.10
CA TYR A 453 3.14 -28.99 -3.01
C TYR A 453 3.60 -30.45 -3.23
N ARG A 454 3.45 -30.98 -4.46
CA ARG A 454 3.94 -32.31 -4.81
C ARG A 454 5.47 -32.40 -4.76
N GLU A 455 6.18 -31.42 -5.34
CA GLU A 455 7.62 -31.30 -5.30
C GLU A 455 8.16 -31.25 -3.86
N ALA A 456 7.47 -30.55 -2.97
CA ALA A 456 7.85 -30.48 -1.57
C ALA A 456 7.79 -31.84 -0.85
N LEU A 457 6.90 -32.73 -1.29
CA LEU A 457 6.79 -34.09 -0.74
C LEU A 457 7.74 -35.09 -1.42
N GLU A 458 7.96 -34.96 -2.73
CA GLU A 458 8.73 -35.90 -3.53
C GLU A 458 10.23 -35.56 -3.57
N GLU A 459 10.56 -34.27 -3.68
CA GLU A 459 11.92 -33.73 -3.81
C GLU A 459 12.15 -32.49 -2.91
N PRO A 460 12.02 -32.61 -1.59
CA PRO A 460 12.04 -31.46 -0.65
C PRO A 460 13.30 -30.59 -0.78
N GLU A 461 14.45 -31.19 -1.06
CA GLU A 461 15.72 -30.44 -1.18
C GLU A 461 15.71 -29.49 -2.39
N MET A 462 15.05 -29.85 -3.50
CA MET A 462 14.88 -28.95 -4.64
C MET A 462 14.10 -27.71 -4.24
N VAL A 463 13.02 -27.85 -3.47
CA VAL A 463 12.21 -26.73 -3.00
C VAL A 463 12.97 -25.88 -1.99
N LYS A 464 13.72 -26.48 -1.07
CA LYS A 464 14.54 -25.76 -0.07
C LYS A 464 15.67 -24.95 -0.70
N GLN A 465 16.20 -25.36 -1.85
CA GLN A 465 17.29 -24.68 -2.54
C GLN A 465 16.79 -23.63 -3.55
N ALA A 466 15.47 -23.52 -3.79
CA ALA A 466 14.90 -22.53 -4.67
C ALA A 466 15.21 -21.08 -4.16
N PRO A 467 15.28 -20.08 -5.06
CA PRO A 467 15.00 -20.14 -6.50
C PRO A 467 16.20 -20.63 -7.33
N HIS A 468 15.94 -21.27 -8.47
CA HIS A 468 16.95 -21.84 -9.37
C HIS A 468 17.11 -21.05 -10.67
N THR A 469 16.07 -20.30 -11.09
CA THR A 469 15.99 -19.64 -12.41
C THR A 469 16.22 -18.12 -12.32
N THR A 470 16.34 -17.58 -11.11
CA THR A 470 16.55 -16.13 -10.92
C THR A 470 18.04 -15.77 -10.95
N PRO A 471 18.42 -14.55 -11.37
CA PRO A 471 19.81 -14.08 -11.38
C PRO A 471 20.47 -14.08 -9.99
N VAL A 472 19.68 -13.97 -8.94
CA VAL A 472 20.13 -13.97 -7.54
C VAL A 472 19.41 -15.09 -6.81
N ALA A 473 20.17 -15.98 -6.21
CA ALA A 473 19.66 -17.04 -5.34
C ALA A 473 19.25 -16.47 -3.97
N ARG A 474 19.22 -17.30 -2.93
CA ARG A 474 18.93 -16.85 -1.56
C ARG A 474 20.00 -15.88 -1.07
N VAL A 475 19.57 -14.74 -0.53
CA VAL A 475 20.42 -13.71 0.04
C VAL A 475 20.55 -13.92 1.56
N ASP A 476 21.65 -13.44 2.14
CA ASP A 476 21.83 -13.40 3.59
C ASP A 476 21.07 -12.20 4.19
N GLU A 477 19.76 -12.39 4.40
CA GLU A 477 18.86 -11.36 4.93
C GLU A 477 19.25 -10.91 6.34
N VAL A 478 19.83 -11.82 7.14
CA VAL A 478 20.23 -11.52 8.52
C VAL A 478 21.42 -10.56 8.54
N THR A 479 22.45 -10.83 7.74
CA THR A 479 23.61 -9.93 7.65
C THR A 479 23.22 -8.62 6.99
N ALA A 480 22.38 -8.62 5.96
CA ALA A 480 21.87 -7.41 5.32
C ALA A 480 21.12 -6.50 6.31
N ALA A 481 20.31 -7.07 7.20
CA ALA A 481 19.58 -6.30 8.20
C ALA A 481 20.46 -5.83 9.37
N ARG A 482 21.40 -6.67 9.86
CA ARG A 482 22.19 -6.36 11.06
C ARG A 482 23.47 -5.58 10.79
N ARG A 483 24.06 -5.76 9.60
CA ARG A 483 25.33 -5.15 9.18
C ARG A 483 25.25 -4.64 7.75
N PRO A 484 24.33 -3.67 7.44
CA PRO A 484 24.12 -3.21 6.09
C PRO A 484 25.37 -2.53 5.54
N ILE A 485 25.76 -2.89 4.30
CA ILE A 485 26.79 -2.17 3.56
C ILE A 485 26.09 -1.04 2.80
N LEU A 486 26.24 0.19 3.30
CA LEU A 486 25.53 1.37 2.78
C LEU A 486 26.28 2.12 1.68
N ARG A 487 27.52 1.72 1.36
CA ARG A 487 28.34 2.36 0.34
C ARG A 487 28.94 1.30 -0.56
N TRP A 488 28.89 1.56 -1.86
CA TRP A 488 29.69 0.80 -2.79
C TRP A 488 31.17 1.21 -2.63
N THR A 489 32.08 0.25 -2.66
CA THR A 489 33.52 0.45 -2.71
C THR A 489 34.08 -0.38 -3.87
N PRO A 490 35.02 0.16 -4.69
CA PRO A 490 35.67 -0.61 -5.73
C PRO A 490 36.29 -1.89 -5.14
N SER A 491 36.10 -3.01 -5.83
CA SER A 491 36.86 -4.22 -5.48
C SER A 491 38.37 -3.96 -5.70
N PRO A 492 39.26 -4.44 -4.82
CA PRO A 492 40.71 -4.34 -5.06
C PRO A 492 41.17 -4.89 -6.43
N ASP A 493 40.41 -5.87 -6.95
CA ASP A 493 40.69 -6.47 -8.27
C ASP A 493 40.17 -5.66 -9.45
N SER A 494 39.36 -4.61 -9.22
CA SER A 494 38.84 -3.76 -10.30
C SER A 494 39.83 -2.66 -10.76
N THR A 495 40.92 -2.47 -10.03
CA THR A 495 41.96 -1.46 -10.36
C THR A 495 43.07 -1.96 -11.30
N THR A 496 43.00 -3.22 -11.75
CA THR A 496 44.00 -3.85 -12.61
C THR A 496 43.46 -4.32 -13.96
N LYS A 497 42.68 -3.48 -14.65
CA LYS A 497 42.47 -3.62 -16.10
C LYS A 497 42.64 -2.25 -16.73
N GLU A 498 43.91 -1.90 -16.98
CA GLU A 498 44.29 -0.89 -17.97
C GLU A 498 43.86 -1.32 -19.36
#